data_c73cb6e7a4af95e0439e67f85d308b6a
#
_entry.id   c73cb6e7a4af95e0439e67f85d308b6a
#
_cell.length_a   1.000
_cell.length_b   1.000
_cell.length_c   1.000
_cell.angle_alpha   90.00
_cell.angle_beta   90.00
_cell.angle_gamma   90.00
#
_symmetry.space_group_name_H-M   'P 1'
#
loop_
_entity.id
_entity.type
_entity.pdbx_description
1 polymer ?
#
loop_
_entity_poly.entity_id
_entity_poly.type
_entity_poly.pdbx_seq_one_letter_code
_entity_poly.pdbx_strand_id
1 'polypeptide(L)'
;MEIKENEVYTPEETQAILKVSASTLTRMIKKGFIRAARVGKQYRIMGKELLRVLSPELEDKVGKAYNKARTWLHEDVDEGK
;
A
#
# COMPACT_ATOMS: atom_id res chain seq x y z
N MET A 1 14.15 5.80 6.69
CA MET A 1 14.24 5.50 5.25
C MET A 1 13.55 6.60 4.46
N GLU A 2 14.18 7.07 3.42
CA GLU A 2 13.62 8.11 2.58
C GLU A 2 12.93 7.49 1.37
N ILE A 3 11.69 7.88 1.12
CA ILE A 3 10.94 7.40 -0.04
C ILE A 3 11.07 8.42 -1.16
N LYS A 4 11.59 7.98 -2.30
CA LYS A 4 11.76 8.85 -3.46
C LYS A 4 10.63 8.60 -4.45
N GLU A 5 9.93 9.67 -4.84
CA GLU A 5 8.72 9.52 -5.63
C GLU A 5 8.95 8.91 -7.01
N ASN A 6 10.13 9.11 -7.58
CA ASN A 6 10.43 8.57 -8.90
C ASN A 6 11.09 7.20 -8.87
N GLU A 7 11.26 6.64 -7.70
CA GLU A 7 11.90 5.35 -7.55
C GLU A 7 10.87 4.25 -7.51
N VAL A 8 11.28 3.07 -7.98
CA VAL A 8 10.42 1.89 -8.01
C VAL A 8 10.77 1.00 -6.83
N TYR A 9 9.76 0.54 -6.14
CA TYR A 9 9.93 -0.29 -4.94
C TYR A 9 9.40 -1.69 -5.18
N THR A 10 10.10 -2.67 -4.62
CA THR A 10 9.65 -4.06 -4.68
C THR A 10 8.51 -4.27 -3.68
N PRO A 11 7.73 -5.35 -3.84
CA PRO A 11 6.72 -5.66 -2.83
C PRO A 11 7.31 -5.81 -1.44
N GLU A 12 8.48 -6.43 -1.33
CA GLU A 12 9.13 -6.61 -0.03
C GLU A 12 9.48 -5.28 0.62
N GLU A 13 10.02 -4.37 -0.17
CA GLU A 13 10.33 -3.02 0.33
C GLU A 13 9.08 -2.30 0.76
N THR A 14 8.02 -2.41 -0.04
CA THR A 14 6.74 -1.78 0.26
C THR A 14 6.14 -2.35 1.54
N GLN A 15 6.22 -3.65 1.72
CA GLN A 15 5.74 -4.29 2.95
C GLN A 15 6.45 -3.72 4.17
N ALA A 16 7.76 -3.55 4.07
CA ALA A 16 8.54 -3.01 5.19
C ALA A 16 8.17 -1.57 5.47
N ILE A 17 7.98 -0.78 4.43
CA ILE A 17 7.62 0.64 4.59
C ILE A 17 6.25 0.79 5.21
N LEU A 18 5.27 0.04 4.71
CA LEU A 18 3.91 0.11 5.21
C LEU A 18 3.66 -0.79 6.42
N LYS A 19 4.62 -1.66 6.73
CA LYS A 19 4.54 -2.60 7.84
C LYS A 19 3.33 -3.52 7.72
N VAL A 20 3.16 -4.09 6.55
CA VAL A 20 2.09 -5.04 6.27
C VAL A 20 2.66 -6.32 5.70
N SER A 21 1.86 -7.38 5.74
CA SER A 21 2.27 -8.67 5.19
C SER A 21 2.12 -8.67 3.67
N ALA A 22 2.68 -9.69 3.04
CA ALA A 22 2.59 -9.84 1.59
C ALA A 22 1.14 -9.99 1.13
N SER A 23 0.36 -10.78 1.83
CA SER A 23 -1.04 -10.97 1.46
C SER A 23 -1.85 -9.69 1.64
N THR A 24 -1.54 -8.95 2.68
CA THR A 24 -2.21 -7.67 2.93
C THR A 24 -1.90 -6.69 1.80
N LEU A 25 -0.62 -6.59 1.41
CA LEU A 25 -0.24 -5.71 0.33
C LEU A 25 -0.93 -6.10 -0.97
N THR A 26 -0.98 -7.39 -1.27
CA THR A 26 -1.65 -7.87 -2.48
C THR A 26 -3.12 -7.47 -2.49
N ARG A 27 -3.79 -7.58 -1.34
CA ARG A 27 -5.18 -7.18 -1.23
C ARG A 27 -5.36 -5.69 -1.44
N MET A 28 -4.45 -4.88 -0.90
CA MET A 28 -4.50 -3.43 -1.09
C MET A 28 -4.36 -3.07 -2.56
N ILE A 29 -3.49 -3.76 -3.28
CA ILE A 29 -3.31 -3.54 -4.70
C ILE A 29 -4.57 -3.95 -5.46
N LYS A 30 -5.11 -5.11 -5.15
CA LYS A 30 -6.32 -5.61 -5.83
C LYS A 30 -7.54 -4.74 -5.56
N LYS A 31 -7.61 -4.14 -4.38
CA LYS A 31 -8.72 -3.26 -4.03
C LYS A 31 -8.54 -1.84 -4.57
N GLY A 32 -7.37 -1.55 -5.11
CA GLY A 32 -7.11 -0.25 -5.70
C GLY A 32 -6.64 0.82 -4.72
N PHE A 33 -6.30 0.45 -3.51
CA PHE A 33 -5.77 1.41 -2.55
C PHE A 33 -4.37 1.86 -2.91
N ILE A 34 -3.61 0.99 -3.57
CA ILE A 34 -2.26 1.28 -4.01
C ILE A 34 -2.16 0.85 -5.47
N ARG A 35 -1.66 1.75 -6.30
CA ARG A 35 -1.44 1.42 -7.70
C ARG A 35 -0.09 0.74 -7.84
N ALA A 36 -0.05 -0.31 -8.63
CA ALA A 36 1.18 -1.04 -8.89
C ALA A 36 1.20 -1.50 -10.33
N ALA A 37 2.39 -1.46 -10.92
CA ALA A 37 2.60 -2.03 -12.23
C ALA A 37 3.01 -3.49 -12.06
N ARG A 38 2.58 -4.33 -12.98
CA ARG A 38 2.99 -5.72 -12.96
C ARG A 38 4.07 -5.92 -14.02
N VAL A 39 5.25 -6.29 -13.55
CA VAL A 39 6.37 -6.54 -14.43
C VAL A 39 6.73 -8.01 -14.30
N GLY A 40 6.41 -8.78 -15.34
CA GLY A 40 6.58 -10.24 -15.23
C GLY A 40 5.63 -10.79 -14.19
N LYS A 41 6.17 -11.46 -13.20
CA LYS A 41 5.36 -12.08 -12.14
C LYS A 41 5.35 -11.27 -10.86
N GLN A 42 5.96 -10.08 -10.87
CA GLN A 42 6.07 -9.27 -9.67
C GLN A 42 5.43 -7.92 -9.85
N TYR A 43 4.95 -7.38 -8.75
CA TYR A 43 4.47 -6.01 -8.72
C TYR A 43 5.62 -5.05 -8.50
N ARG A 44 5.47 -3.84 -9.03
CA ARG A 44 6.41 -2.74 -8.81
C ARG A 44 5.60 -1.53 -8.40
N ILE A 45 5.96 -0.94 -7.29
CA ILE A 45 5.21 0.18 -6.71
C ILE A 45 6.06 1.44 -6.80
N MET A 46 5.50 2.50 -7.37
CA MET A 46 6.22 3.76 -7.45
C MET A 46 6.24 4.45 -6.10
N GLY A 47 7.37 5.10 -5.80
CA GLY A 47 7.47 5.81 -4.53
C GLY A 47 6.39 6.85 -4.35
N LYS A 48 5.95 7.48 -5.44
CA LYS A 48 4.88 8.48 -5.33
C LYS A 48 3.59 7.87 -4.78
N GLU A 49 3.34 6.60 -5.05
CA GLU A 49 2.16 5.93 -4.49
C GLU A 49 2.30 5.73 -2.98
N LEU A 50 3.51 5.40 -2.54
CA LEU A 50 3.76 5.26 -1.11
C LEU A 50 3.63 6.59 -0.41
N LEU A 51 4.17 7.64 -1.01
CA LEU A 51 4.07 8.98 -0.45
C LEU A 51 2.62 9.44 -0.39
N ARG A 52 1.84 9.12 -1.41
CA ARG A 52 0.43 9.49 -1.44
C ARG A 52 -0.32 8.85 -0.27
N VAL A 53 -0.05 7.58 -0.01
CA VAL A 53 -0.72 6.85 1.07
C VAL A 53 -0.29 7.37 2.44
N LEU A 54 0.98 7.77 2.56
CA LEU A 54 1.55 8.17 3.84
C LEU A 54 1.56 9.67 4.08
N SER A 55 1.20 10.46 3.07
CA SER A 55 1.33 11.91 3.15
C SER A 55 0.23 12.55 4.00
N PRO A 56 0.58 13.29 5.04
CA PRO A 56 -0.43 13.99 5.83
C PRO A 56 -1.09 15.13 5.07
N GLU A 57 -0.46 15.61 3.99
CA GLU A 57 -1.01 16.69 3.20
C GLU A 57 -2.24 16.30 2.44
N LEU A 58 -2.42 15.00 2.21
CA LEU A 58 -3.56 14.48 1.48
C LEU A 58 -4.54 13.77 2.40
N GLU A 59 -4.51 14.13 3.68
CA GLU A 59 -5.29 13.44 4.69
C GLU A 59 -6.77 13.36 4.36
N ASP A 60 -7.33 14.42 3.80
CA ASP A 60 -8.77 14.43 3.49
C ASP A 60 -9.15 13.41 2.42
N LYS A 61 -8.21 13.08 1.55
CA LYS A 61 -8.47 12.12 0.48
C LYS A 61 -7.77 10.79 0.73
N VAL A 62 -6.47 10.88 1.04
CA VAL A 62 -5.64 9.70 1.19
C VAL A 62 -5.79 9.10 2.58
N GLY A 63 -5.91 9.95 3.58
CA GLY A 63 -6.12 9.48 4.95
C GLY A 63 -7.37 8.65 5.08
N LYS A 64 -8.45 9.10 4.43
CA LYS A 64 -9.69 8.35 4.44
C LYS A 64 -9.52 7.00 3.75
N ALA A 65 -8.81 6.98 2.64
CA ALA A 65 -8.57 5.75 1.92
C ALA A 65 -7.73 4.79 2.76
N TYR A 66 -6.69 5.32 3.40
CA TYR A 66 -5.83 4.50 4.22
C TYR A 66 -6.57 3.96 5.45
N ASN A 67 -7.34 4.82 6.10
CA ASN A 67 -8.12 4.40 7.26
C ASN A 67 -9.17 3.37 6.86
N LYS A 68 -9.78 3.56 5.71
CA LYS A 68 -10.75 2.60 5.20
C LYS A 68 -10.07 1.27 4.91
N ALA A 69 -8.87 1.31 4.35
CA ALA A 69 -8.11 0.10 4.10
C ALA A 69 -7.76 -0.61 5.39
N ARG A 70 -7.34 0.15 6.40
CA ARG A 70 -7.02 -0.44 7.70
C ARG A 70 -8.24 -1.11 8.32
N THR A 71 -9.38 -0.44 8.27
CA THR A 71 -10.61 -1.03 8.78
C THR A 71 -10.97 -2.30 8.03
N TRP A 72 -10.85 -2.24 6.71
CA TRP A 72 -11.13 -3.39 5.88
C TRP A 72 -10.17 -4.54 6.19
N LEU A 73 -8.90 -4.23 6.40
CA LEU A 73 -7.91 -5.25 6.72
C LEU A 73 -8.18 -5.88 8.08
N HIS A 74 -8.62 -5.07 9.03
CA HIS A 74 -8.97 -5.58 10.35
C HIS A 74 -10.14 -6.55 10.27
N GLU A 75 -11.17 -6.16 9.53
CA GLU A 75 -12.33 -7.03 9.34
C GLU A 75 -11.93 -8.32 8.67
N ASP A 76 -11.06 -8.22 7.67
CA ASP A 76 -10.60 -9.38 6.93
C ASP A 76 -9.79 -10.32 7.83
N VAL A 77 -8.97 -9.74 8.70
CA VAL A 77 -8.19 -10.53 9.63
C VAL A 77 -9.10 -11.25 10.62
N ASP A 78 -10.12 -10.55 11.12
CA ASP A 78 -11.07 -11.15 12.02
C ASP A 78 -11.81 -12.32 11.37
N GLU A 79 -12.17 -12.16 10.12
CA GLU A 79 -12.83 -13.22 9.37
C GLU A 79 -11.91 -14.39 9.08
N GLY A 80 -10.63 -14.11 9.00
CA GLY A 80 -9.64 -15.13 8.71
C GLY A 80 -9.36 -16.09 9.84
N LYS A 81 -9.95 -15.84 10.97
CA LYS A 81 -9.78 -16.73 12.12
C LYS A 81 -10.86 -17.82 12.15
#